data_5be5b65fa1b5909afe1e7e3200976eed
#
_entry.id   5be5b65fa1b5909afe1e7e3200976eed
#
_cell.length_a   1.000
_cell.length_b   1.000
_cell.length_c   1.000
_cell.angle_alpha   90.00
_cell.angle_beta   90.00
_cell.angle_gamma   90.00
#
_symmetry.space_group_name_H-M   'P 1'
#
loop_
_entity.id
_entity.type
_entity.pdbx_description
1 polymer ?
#
loop_
_entity_poly.entity_id
_entity_poly.type
_entity_poly.pdbx_seq_one_letter_code
_entity_poly.pdbx_strand_id
1 'polypeptide(L)'
;MKYIFETRMMVRDYECDIEGIVNNANYLHYTEHTRHLFLKECGLSFAEMHRKGIDAVVARMNLKFKTPLQCDDEFISRLALKKDGIKYVFTQDIFRASDEKLCFPGVIDIVCRVNG
;
A
#
# COMPACT_ATOMS: atom_id res chain seq x y z
N MET A 1 10.38 -3.53 13.60
CA MET A 1 10.34 -3.30 12.14
C MET A 1 10.59 -1.84 11.84
N LYS A 2 11.34 -1.56 10.80
CA LYS A 2 11.68 -0.18 10.44
C LYS A 2 11.01 0.19 9.12
N TYR A 3 10.12 1.19 9.15
CA TYR A 3 9.55 1.73 7.93
C TYR A 3 10.60 2.55 7.18
N ILE A 4 10.59 2.44 5.86
CA ILE A 4 11.55 3.15 4.98
C ILE A 4 10.87 4.23 4.15
N PHE A 5 9.55 4.30 4.16
CA PHE A 5 8.79 5.27 3.39
C PHE A 5 7.43 5.47 4.02
N GLU A 6 6.91 6.67 3.94
CA GLU A 6 5.54 6.96 4.33
C GLU A 6 4.97 8.09 3.48
N THR A 7 3.65 8.08 3.32
CA THR A 7 2.93 9.15 2.66
C THR A 7 1.66 9.45 3.44
N ARG A 8 1.23 10.70 3.37
CA ARG A 8 0.05 11.17 4.05
C ARG A 8 -1.07 11.41 3.05
N MET A 9 -2.25 10.91 3.37
CA MET A 9 -3.41 11.03 2.50
C MET A 9 -4.64 11.38 3.31
N MET A 10 -5.69 11.82 2.62
CA MET A 10 -7.00 12.09 3.23
C MET A 10 -8.04 11.22 2.55
N VAL A 11 -8.93 10.64 3.35
CA VAL A 11 -10.06 9.88 2.84
C VAL A 11 -11.03 10.81 2.10
N ARG A 12 -11.38 10.45 0.87
CA ARG A 12 -12.34 11.19 0.05
C ARG A 12 -13.73 10.60 0.25
N ASP A 13 -14.76 11.45 0.10
CA ASP A 13 -16.15 11.03 0.33
C ASP A 13 -16.57 9.87 -0.56
N TYR A 14 -16.15 9.85 -1.84
CA TYR A 14 -16.51 8.79 -2.78
C TYR A 14 -15.80 7.46 -2.47
N GLU A 15 -14.86 7.44 -1.52
CA GLU A 15 -14.17 6.22 -1.09
C GLU A 15 -14.90 5.51 0.05
N CYS A 16 -15.92 6.15 0.58
CA CYS A 16 -16.70 5.62 1.70
C CYS A 16 -17.99 4.96 1.21
N ASP A 17 -18.45 3.99 1.99
CA ASP A 17 -19.74 3.36 1.74
C ASP A 17 -20.86 4.15 2.44
N ILE A 18 -22.07 3.58 2.40
CA ILE A 18 -23.26 4.22 2.97
C ILE A 18 -23.15 4.44 4.49
N GLU A 19 -22.28 3.70 5.16
CA GLU A 19 -22.06 3.85 6.61
C GLU A 19 -21.04 4.93 6.94
N GLY A 20 -20.45 5.57 5.94
CA GLY A 20 -19.46 6.62 6.14
C GLY A 20 -18.07 6.14 6.46
N ILE A 21 -17.80 4.86 6.31
CA ILE A 21 -16.47 4.28 6.48
C ILE A 21 -15.88 3.88 5.15
N VAL A 22 -14.56 3.86 5.07
CA VAL A 22 -13.86 3.51 3.84
C VAL A 22 -14.22 2.10 3.38
N ASN A 23 -14.62 1.98 2.11
CA ASN A 23 -14.87 0.68 1.50
C ASN A 23 -13.57 -0.14 1.47
N ASN A 24 -13.68 -1.42 1.82
CA ASN A 24 -12.52 -2.31 1.96
C ASN A 24 -11.60 -2.31 0.74
N ALA A 25 -12.15 -2.22 -0.46
CA ALA A 25 -11.36 -2.21 -1.70
C ALA A 25 -10.42 -1.01 -1.78
N ASN A 26 -10.77 0.10 -1.15
CA ASN A 26 -9.95 1.31 -1.22
C ASN A 26 -8.65 1.19 -0.41
N TYR A 27 -8.62 0.35 0.60
CA TYR A 27 -7.36 0.09 1.31
C TYR A 27 -6.32 -0.53 0.38
N LEU A 28 -6.75 -1.37 -0.55
CA LEU A 28 -5.86 -1.93 -1.57
C LEU A 28 -5.35 -0.85 -2.51
N HIS A 29 -6.21 0.09 -2.88
CA HIS A 29 -5.81 1.24 -3.70
C HIS A 29 -4.80 2.12 -2.97
N TYR A 30 -4.99 2.36 -1.68
CA TYR A 30 -4.06 3.15 -0.88
C TYR A 30 -2.69 2.50 -0.81
N THR A 31 -2.64 1.18 -0.58
CA THR A 31 -1.37 0.48 -0.49
C THR A 31 -0.67 0.40 -1.85
N GLU A 32 -1.41 0.20 -2.92
CA GLU A 32 -0.84 0.21 -4.27
C GLU A 32 -0.27 1.58 -4.61
N HIS A 33 -1.00 2.64 -4.32
CA HIS A 33 -0.54 4.01 -4.55
C HIS A 33 0.75 4.29 -3.76
N THR A 34 0.80 3.83 -2.52
CA THR A 34 2.00 4.01 -1.67
C THR A 34 3.21 3.32 -2.29
N ARG A 35 3.04 2.09 -2.81
CA ARG A 35 4.13 1.38 -3.50
C ARG A 35 4.59 2.14 -4.73
N HIS A 36 3.65 2.71 -5.52
CA HIS A 36 3.99 3.50 -6.71
C HIS A 36 4.80 4.73 -6.34
N LEU A 37 4.41 5.45 -5.29
CA LEU A 37 5.13 6.63 -4.82
C LEU A 37 6.54 6.27 -4.34
N PHE A 38 6.65 5.17 -3.62
CA PHE A 38 7.95 4.68 -3.15
C PHE A 38 8.88 4.37 -4.33
N LEU A 39 8.39 3.68 -5.35
CA LEU A 39 9.19 3.36 -6.53
C LEU A 39 9.63 4.61 -7.27
N LYS A 40 8.77 5.61 -7.39
CA LYS A 40 9.14 6.89 -8.00
C LYS A 40 10.28 7.56 -7.25
N GLU A 41 10.22 7.53 -5.92
CA GLU A 41 11.30 8.08 -5.11
C GLU A 41 12.62 7.36 -5.33
N CYS A 42 12.56 6.07 -5.63
CA CYS A 42 13.74 5.26 -5.99
C CYS A 42 14.18 5.46 -7.45
N GLY A 43 13.50 6.30 -8.21
CA GLY A 43 13.81 6.53 -9.62
C GLY A 43 13.27 5.46 -10.56
N LEU A 44 12.27 4.70 -10.11
CA LEU A 44 11.68 3.60 -10.87
C LEU A 44 10.20 3.86 -11.12
N SER A 45 9.63 3.18 -12.11
CA SER A 45 8.19 3.12 -12.31
C SER A 45 7.80 1.75 -12.86
N PHE A 46 6.58 1.32 -12.56
CA PHE A 46 6.08 0.05 -13.10
C PHE A 46 6.01 0.08 -14.63
N ALA A 47 5.65 1.24 -15.20
CA ALA A 47 5.58 1.38 -16.66
C ALA A 47 6.94 1.19 -17.32
N GLU A 48 8.00 1.76 -16.75
CA GLU A 48 9.36 1.57 -17.28
C GLU A 48 9.84 0.14 -17.12
N MET A 49 9.55 -0.47 -15.97
CA MET A 49 9.90 -1.87 -15.74
C MET A 49 9.24 -2.77 -16.78
N HIS A 50 7.96 -2.53 -17.06
CA HIS A 50 7.23 -3.30 -18.07
C HIS A 50 7.84 -3.15 -19.46
N ARG A 51 8.22 -1.94 -19.85
CA ARG A 51 8.90 -1.71 -21.15
C ARG A 51 10.22 -2.46 -21.26
N LYS A 52 10.87 -2.71 -20.13
CA LYS A 52 12.12 -3.49 -20.08
C LYS A 52 11.88 -4.98 -19.90
N GLY A 53 10.62 -5.41 -19.96
CA GLY A 53 10.27 -6.83 -19.83
C GLY A 53 10.19 -7.31 -18.39
N ILE A 54 10.11 -6.40 -17.41
CA ILE A 54 10.02 -6.75 -15.98
C ILE A 54 8.64 -6.36 -15.47
N ASP A 55 7.88 -7.33 -14.99
CA ASP A 55 6.56 -7.11 -14.41
C ASP A 55 6.54 -7.49 -12.95
N ALA A 56 6.07 -6.57 -12.11
CA ALA A 56 5.87 -6.82 -10.69
C ALA A 56 4.43 -7.31 -10.48
N VAL A 57 4.30 -8.51 -9.96
CA VAL A 57 3.01 -9.17 -9.80
C VAL A 57 2.78 -9.49 -8.33
N VAL A 58 1.58 -9.14 -7.84
CA VAL A 58 1.20 -9.50 -6.47
C VAL A 58 0.94 -11.00 -6.43
N ALA A 59 1.70 -11.70 -5.59
CA ALA A 59 1.60 -13.14 -5.42
C ALA A 59 0.74 -13.52 -4.21
N ARG A 60 0.75 -12.68 -3.18
CA ARG A 60 0.01 -12.97 -1.95
C ARG A 60 -0.24 -11.69 -1.19
N MET A 61 -1.40 -11.60 -0.54
CA MET A 61 -1.73 -10.53 0.38
C MET A 61 -2.25 -11.13 1.69
N ASN A 62 -1.78 -10.59 2.80
CA ASN A 62 -2.30 -10.89 4.12
C ASN A 62 -2.70 -9.57 4.77
N LEU A 63 -4.00 -9.33 4.86
CA LEU A 63 -4.55 -8.02 5.22
C LEU A 63 -5.49 -8.17 6.40
N LYS A 64 -5.50 -7.15 7.27
CA LYS A 64 -6.47 -7.08 8.37
C LYS A 64 -7.14 -5.71 8.38
N PHE A 65 -8.44 -5.70 8.64
CA PHE A 65 -9.22 -4.48 8.78
C PHE A 65 -9.50 -4.29 10.26
N LYS A 66 -8.77 -3.37 10.91
CA LYS A 66 -8.86 -3.20 12.37
C LYS A 66 -9.79 -2.05 12.74
N THR A 67 -9.32 -0.83 12.61
CA THR A 67 -10.12 0.36 12.92
C THR A 67 -10.50 1.02 11.62
N PRO A 68 -11.78 1.22 11.31
CA PRO A 68 -12.17 1.82 10.03
C PRO A 68 -11.80 3.29 9.97
N LEU A 69 -11.33 3.72 8.79
CA LEU A 69 -11.17 5.13 8.47
C LEU A 69 -12.52 5.67 8.02
N GLN A 70 -12.78 6.92 8.34
CA GLN A 70 -14.02 7.62 8.00
C GLN A 70 -13.74 8.73 6.99
N CYS A 71 -14.81 9.25 6.41
CA CYS A 71 -14.72 10.38 5.48
C CYS A 71 -13.95 11.53 6.13
N ASP A 72 -13.07 12.16 5.35
CA ASP A 72 -12.21 13.27 5.76
C ASP A 72 -11.12 12.93 6.79
N ASP A 73 -11.00 11.69 7.22
CA ASP A 73 -9.86 11.29 8.06
C ASP A 73 -8.56 11.44 7.28
N GLU A 74 -7.55 12.00 7.93
CA GLU A 74 -6.19 11.92 7.41
C GLU A 74 -5.56 10.63 7.93
N PHE A 75 -4.73 10.01 7.09
CA PHE A 75 -4.02 8.81 7.48
C PHE A 75 -2.60 8.81 6.94
N ILE A 76 -1.76 8.00 7.59
CA ILE A 76 -0.37 7.84 7.21
C ILE A 76 -0.20 6.40 6.73
N SER A 77 0.22 6.24 5.49
CA SER A 77 0.52 4.94 4.90
C SER A 77 2.02 4.72 4.95
N ARG A 78 2.45 3.74 5.74
CA ARG A 78 3.86 3.44 5.98
C ARG A 78 4.23 2.13 5.33
N LEU A 79 5.47 2.05 4.87
CA LEU A 79 5.95 0.94 4.08
C LEU A 79 7.33 0.50 4.56
N ALA A 80 7.49 -0.81 4.77
CA ALA A 80 8.77 -1.45 4.96
C ALA A 80 8.93 -2.51 3.88
N LEU A 81 10.16 -2.80 3.51
CA LEU A 81 10.46 -3.72 2.41
C LEU A 81 11.60 -4.64 2.81
N LYS A 82 11.44 -5.93 2.52
CA LYS A 82 12.54 -6.88 2.62
C LYS A 82 12.49 -7.85 1.45
N LYS A 83 13.63 -8.39 1.09
CA LYS A 83 13.70 -9.45 0.08
C LYS A 83 13.73 -10.81 0.78
N ASP A 84 12.91 -11.73 0.32
CA ASP A 84 12.82 -13.08 0.86
C ASP A 84 12.80 -14.07 -0.31
N GLY A 85 13.98 -14.61 -0.65
CA GLY A 85 14.13 -15.45 -1.84
C GLY A 85 13.82 -14.66 -3.10
N ILE A 86 12.84 -15.14 -3.87
CA ILE A 86 12.40 -14.46 -5.11
C ILE A 86 11.34 -13.40 -4.83
N LYS A 87 10.89 -13.27 -3.60
CA LYS A 87 9.82 -12.34 -3.23
C LYS A 87 10.36 -11.04 -2.68
N TYR A 88 9.66 -9.97 -2.99
CA TYR A 88 9.79 -8.69 -2.31
C TYR A 88 8.60 -8.56 -1.38
N VAL A 89 8.86 -8.52 -0.08
CA VAL A 89 7.80 -8.48 0.94
C VAL A 89 7.62 -7.05 1.41
N PHE A 90 6.47 -6.46 1.06
CA PHE A 90 6.10 -5.13 1.51
C PHE A 90 5.22 -5.26 2.75
N THR A 91 5.67 -4.69 3.86
CA THR A 91 4.81 -4.48 5.02
C THR A 91 4.26 -3.08 4.91
N GLN A 92 2.94 -2.97 4.80
CA GLN A 92 2.28 -1.70 4.57
C GLN A 92 1.17 -1.50 5.59
N ASP A 93 1.41 -0.58 6.50
CA ASP A 93 0.50 -0.31 7.60
C ASP A 93 -0.09 1.08 7.44
N ILE A 94 -1.39 1.19 7.66
CA ILE A 94 -2.11 2.46 7.60
C ILE A 94 -2.54 2.85 9.00
N PHE A 95 -2.17 4.07 9.40
CA PHE A 95 -2.48 4.63 10.70
C PHE A 95 -3.35 5.87 10.53
N ARG A 96 -4.38 6.00 11.35
CA ARG A 96 -5.17 7.23 11.38
C ARG A 96 -4.30 8.35 12.00
N ALA A 97 -4.23 9.49 11.32
CA ALA A 97 -3.30 10.54 11.73
C ALA A 97 -3.69 11.19 13.06
N SER A 98 -4.99 11.30 13.35
CA SER A 98 -5.46 12.01 14.53
C SER A 98 -5.07 11.38 15.86
N ASP A 99 -5.01 10.04 15.92
CA ASP A 99 -4.70 9.29 17.14
C ASP A 99 -3.65 8.21 16.95
N GLU A 100 -3.09 8.09 15.74
CA GLU A 100 -2.10 7.10 15.35
C GLU A 100 -2.55 5.65 15.57
N LYS A 101 -3.85 5.41 15.58
CA LYS A 101 -4.38 4.05 15.64
C LYS A 101 -4.10 3.30 14.36
N LEU A 102 -3.65 2.06 14.52
CA LEU A 102 -3.44 1.16 13.39
C LEU A 102 -4.78 0.72 12.83
N CYS A 103 -5.05 1.11 11.58
CA CYS A 103 -6.32 0.82 10.92
C CYS A 103 -6.22 -0.40 10.01
N PHE A 104 -5.08 -0.58 9.35
CA PHE A 104 -4.94 -1.61 8.33
C PHE A 104 -3.49 -2.09 8.29
N PRO A 105 -3.16 -3.21 8.95
CA PRO A 105 -1.87 -3.85 8.76
C PRO A 105 -1.92 -4.79 7.56
N GLY A 106 -0.93 -4.68 6.68
CA GLY A 106 -0.88 -5.50 5.48
C GLY A 106 0.51 -6.01 5.18
N VAL A 107 0.57 -7.22 4.65
CA VAL A 107 1.80 -7.80 4.11
C VAL A 107 1.51 -8.23 2.68
N ILE A 108 2.25 -7.69 1.73
CA ILE A 108 2.03 -7.92 0.31
C ILE A 108 3.32 -8.49 -0.29
N ASP A 109 3.23 -9.70 -0.80
CA ASP A 109 4.34 -10.36 -1.47
C ASP A 109 4.28 -10.07 -2.97
N ILE A 110 5.37 -9.55 -3.50
CA ILE A 110 5.51 -9.21 -4.92
C ILE A 110 6.59 -10.09 -5.53
N VAL A 111 6.30 -10.64 -6.69
CA VAL A 111 7.26 -11.40 -7.49
C VAL A 111 7.46 -10.67 -8.82
N CYS A 112 8.71 -10.52 -9.22
CA CYS A 112 9.02 -9.91 -10.51
C CYS A 112 9.14 -11.01 -11.58
N ARG A 113 8.41 -10.85 -12.67
CA ARG A 113 8.48 -11.72 -13.85
C ARG A 113 9.32 -11.01 -14.88
N VAL A 114 10.22 -11.75 -15.53
CA VAL A 114 11.10 -11.22 -16.57
C VAL A 114 10.73 -11.87 -17.89
N ASN A 115 10.37 -11.01 -18.87
CA ASN A 115 10.00 -11.45 -20.23
C ASN A 115 8.87 -12.48 -20.26
N GLY A 116 7.86 -12.20 -19.48
CA GLY A 116 6.68 -13.03 -19.40
C GLY A 116 6.65 -13.94 -18.25
#